data_4c609578d2140ec2b7d9a77c7a1cbc06
#
_entry.id   4c609578d2140ec2b7d9a77c7a1cbc06
#
_cell.length_a   1.000
_cell.length_b   1.000
_cell.length_c   1.000
_cell.angle_alpha   90.00
_cell.angle_beta   90.00
_cell.angle_gamma   90.00
#
_symmetry.space_group_name_H-M   'P 1'
#
loop_
_entity.id
_entity.type
_entity.pdbx_description
1 polymer ?
#
loop_
_entity_poly.entity_id
_entity_poly.type
_entity_poly.pdbx_seq_one_letter_code
_entity_poly.pdbx_strand_id
1 'polypeptide(L)'
;DAHAVAATSTPSRYSLLTGNYSWRRDDTGVAAGNAAMIIKPEEYTVAQMFQDAGYQTAAVGKWHLGIGKERGKQDWNGEIDYGPREIGFDYSYIMAATGDRVPCVYLKNQRVVNLDAENHPIEVSYTTPFPGEPLDKDHPELLTVMKPSHGHDQAIVNGISRIGYMKGGGDALWHDENIADSITAHAVSFIKENKDNPFFLYFGTNDIHVPRVPHPRFTGKSGMGPRGDAILQFDWSVGQVVQAVKEIGQEENTIIIITSDNGPV
;
A
#
# COMPACT_ATOMS: atom_id res chain seq x y z
N ASP A 1 -24.15 9.00 -6.20
CA ASP A 1 -24.06 7.96 -5.18
C ASP A 1 -23.33 6.76 -5.76
N ALA A 2 -22.35 6.24 -5.04
CA ALA A 2 -21.50 5.15 -5.51
C ALA A 2 -21.27 4.14 -4.38
N HIS A 3 -21.21 2.86 -4.75
CA HIS A 3 -21.00 1.77 -3.82
C HIS A 3 -19.76 0.98 -4.20
N ALA A 4 -18.96 0.56 -3.20
CA ALA A 4 -17.90 -0.39 -3.42
C ALA A 4 -18.49 -1.73 -3.90
N VAL A 5 -17.86 -2.33 -4.90
CA VAL A 5 -18.37 -3.56 -5.54
C VAL A 5 -18.12 -4.82 -4.73
N ALA A 6 -17.32 -4.74 -3.67
CA ALA A 6 -16.98 -5.85 -2.78
C ALA A 6 -16.74 -5.36 -1.35
N ALA A 7 -16.84 -6.27 -0.39
CA ALA A 7 -16.68 -5.97 1.04
C ALA A 7 -15.22 -5.93 1.51
N THR A 8 -14.26 -6.23 0.64
CA THR A 8 -12.83 -6.30 0.96
C THR A 8 -11.97 -5.60 -0.09
N SER A 9 -10.75 -5.27 0.31
CA SER A 9 -9.84 -4.38 -0.41
C SER A 9 -9.44 -4.88 -1.80
N THR A 10 -8.86 -6.07 -1.91
CA THR A 10 -8.35 -6.59 -3.19
C THR A 10 -9.40 -6.63 -4.29
N PRO A 11 -10.60 -7.23 -4.08
CA PRO A 11 -11.61 -7.28 -5.14
C PRO A 11 -12.16 -5.91 -5.51
N SER A 12 -12.31 -4.99 -4.55
CA SER A 12 -12.76 -3.63 -4.85
C SER A 12 -11.75 -2.85 -5.68
N ARG A 13 -10.45 -2.95 -5.34
CA ARG A 13 -9.36 -2.30 -6.09
C ARG A 13 -9.21 -2.88 -7.50
N TYR A 14 -9.34 -4.20 -7.63
CA TYR A 14 -9.38 -4.85 -8.94
C TYR A 14 -10.48 -4.25 -9.82
N SER A 15 -11.70 -4.20 -9.29
CA SER A 15 -12.85 -3.65 -10.04
C SER A 15 -12.68 -2.17 -10.38
N LEU A 16 -12.11 -1.38 -9.46
CA LEU A 16 -11.84 0.05 -9.69
C LEU A 16 -10.85 0.26 -10.85
N LEU A 17 -9.78 -0.54 -10.91
CA LEU A 17 -8.74 -0.34 -11.91
C LEU A 17 -9.09 -0.98 -13.27
N THR A 18 -9.89 -2.04 -13.31
CA THR A 18 -10.19 -2.79 -14.55
C THR A 18 -11.58 -2.52 -15.11
N GLY A 19 -12.50 -1.93 -14.33
CA GLY A 19 -13.91 -1.82 -14.70
C GLY A 19 -14.67 -3.16 -14.68
N ASN A 20 -14.03 -4.25 -14.28
CA ASN A 20 -14.62 -5.58 -14.25
C ASN A 20 -15.11 -5.93 -12.84
N TYR A 21 -16.24 -6.61 -12.74
CA TYR A 21 -16.71 -7.14 -11.46
C TYR A 21 -15.81 -8.29 -10.97
N SER A 22 -15.25 -8.13 -9.80
CA SER A 22 -14.34 -9.11 -9.17
C SER A 22 -15.00 -10.48 -8.96
N TRP A 23 -16.28 -10.52 -8.63
CA TRP A 23 -17.03 -11.76 -8.39
C TRP A 23 -17.22 -12.63 -9.66
N ARG A 24 -16.82 -12.15 -10.83
CA ARG A 24 -16.78 -12.95 -12.07
C ARG A 24 -15.53 -13.81 -12.20
N ARG A 25 -14.62 -13.71 -11.23
CA ARG A 25 -13.36 -14.46 -11.19
C ARG A 25 -13.15 -15.06 -9.79
N ASP A 26 -12.61 -16.27 -9.74
CA ASP A 26 -12.35 -16.97 -8.48
C ASP A 26 -11.03 -16.55 -7.80
N ASP A 27 -10.13 -15.87 -8.54
CA ASP A 27 -8.78 -15.51 -8.09
C ASP A 27 -8.64 -14.06 -7.58
N THR A 28 -9.75 -13.37 -7.31
CA THR A 28 -9.78 -11.97 -6.83
C THR A 28 -10.01 -11.84 -5.33
N GLY A 29 -9.79 -12.89 -4.55
CA GLY A 29 -9.86 -12.86 -3.08
C GLY A 29 -8.77 -11.98 -2.46
N VAL A 30 -8.82 -11.80 -1.13
CA VAL A 30 -7.86 -10.97 -0.39
C VAL A 30 -6.43 -11.47 -0.62
N ALA A 31 -5.60 -10.64 -1.23
CA ALA A 31 -4.24 -11.00 -1.62
C ALA A 31 -3.29 -11.02 -0.41
N ALA A 32 -2.44 -12.03 -0.34
CA ALA A 32 -1.27 -12.04 0.54
C ALA A 32 -0.22 -11.04 0.02
N GLY A 33 0.74 -10.65 0.87
CA GLY A 33 1.81 -9.72 0.45
C GLY A 33 2.76 -10.30 -0.61
N ASN A 34 2.82 -11.63 -0.72
CA ASN A 34 3.57 -12.34 -1.77
C ASN A 34 2.65 -12.95 -2.85
N ALA A 35 1.42 -12.47 -2.99
CA ALA A 35 0.53 -12.91 -4.06
C ALA A 35 1.06 -12.47 -5.43
N ALA A 36 0.84 -13.29 -6.45
CA ALA A 36 1.02 -12.86 -7.82
C ALA A 36 0.03 -11.73 -8.16
N MET A 37 0.40 -10.89 -9.11
CA MET A 37 -0.47 -9.82 -9.62
C MET A 37 -1.76 -10.41 -10.17
N ILE A 38 -2.91 -9.96 -9.66
CA ILE A 38 -4.23 -10.49 -10.08
C ILE A 38 -4.76 -9.86 -11.37
N ILE A 39 -4.32 -8.65 -11.72
CA ILE A 39 -4.63 -8.02 -13.00
C ILE A 39 -3.75 -8.69 -14.06
N LYS A 40 -4.38 -9.28 -15.06
CA LYS A 40 -3.67 -10.01 -16.12
C LYS A 40 -3.15 -9.07 -17.19
N PRO A 41 -2.10 -9.44 -17.95
CA PRO A 41 -1.52 -8.58 -18.99
C PRO A 41 -2.50 -8.15 -20.09
N GLU A 42 -3.52 -8.97 -20.36
CA GLU A 42 -4.56 -8.71 -21.36
C GLU A 42 -5.71 -7.84 -20.85
N GLU A 43 -5.76 -7.55 -19.54
CA GLU A 43 -6.80 -6.70 -18.97
C GLU A 43 -6.43 -5.23 -19.10
N TYR A 44 -7.23 -4.48 -19.85
CA TYR A 44 -7.07 -3.05 -20.00
C TYR A 44 -7.50 -2.30 -18.74
N THR A 45 -6.67 -1.40 -18.25
CA THR A 45 -6.90 -0.69 -16.99
C THR A 45 -7.20 0.79 -17.20
N VAL A 46 -7.80 1.42 -16.19
CA VAL A 46 -7.99 2.87 -16.19
C VAL A 46 -6.65 3.62 -16.28
N ALA A 47 -5.57 3.07 -15.71
CA ALA A 47 -4.24 3.67 -15.81
C ALA A 47 -3.72 3.66 -17.26
N GLN A 48 -3.85 2.53 -17.97
CA GLN A 48 -3.53 2.45 -19.40
C GLN A 48 -4.38 3.41 -20.23
N MET A 49 -5.66 3.52 -19.93
CA MET A 49 -6.54 4.48 -20.62
C MET A 49 -6.02 5.92 -20.48
N PHE A 50 -5.61 6.33 -19.30
CA PHE A 50 -5.02 7.65 -19.09
C PHE A 50 -3.64 7.80 -19.76
N GLN A 51 -2.81 6.76 -19.69
CA GLN A 51 -1.49 6.75 -20.33
C GLN A 51 -1.62 6.87 -21.87
N ASP A 52 -2.55 6.13 -22.49
CA ASP A 52 -2.88 6.23 -23.92
C ASP A 52 -3.40 7.61 -24.32
N ALA A 53 -4.05 8.30 -23.38
CA ALA A 53 -4.50 9.69 -23.56
C ALA A 53 -3.41 10.74 -23.31
N GLY A 54 -2.16 10.32 -23.02
CA GLY A 54 -1.02 11.21 -22.81
C GLY A 54 -0.89 11.77 -21.39
N TYR A 55 -1.57 11.16 -20.41
CA TYR A 55 -1.41 11.51 -19.00
C TYR A 55 -0.17 10.84 -18.40
N GLN A 56 0.48 11.53 -17.48
CA GLN A 56 1.43 10.92 -16.56
C GLN A 56 0.66 10.16 -15.47
N THR A 57 1.04 8.93 -15.17
CA THR A 57 0.24 8.06 -14.31
C THR A 57 1.04 7.58 -13.09
N ALA A 58 0.42 7.61 -11.92
CA ALA A 58 1.06 7.13 -10.69
C ALA A 58 0.16 6.27 -9.81
N ALA A 59 0.76 5.24 -9.20
CA ALA A 59 0.19 4.49 -8.09
C ALA A 59 1.00 4.75 -6.82
N VAL A 60 0.36 5.31 -5.78
CA VAL A 60 1.03 5.63 -4.52
C VAL A 60 0.25 5.06 -3.34
N GLY A 61 0.95 4.43 -2.40
CA GLY A 61 0.40 3.91 -1.16
C GLY A 61 0.01 2.43 -1.20
N LYS A 62 -1.08 2.06 -0.54
CA LYS A 62 -1.55 0.67 -0.45
C LYS A 62 -1.93 0.12 -1.83
N TRP A 63 -1.28 -0.96 -2.23
CA TRP A 63 -1.53 -1.64 -3.50
C TRP A 63 -2.54 -2.78 -3.36
N HIS A 64 -2.19 -3.83 -2.69
CA HIS A 64 -3.04 -4.97 -2.32
C HIS A 64 -3.69 -5.71 -3.51
N LEU A 65 -2.99 -5.78 -4.64
CA LEU A 65 -3.42 -6.46 -5.88
C LEU A 65 -2.47 -7.58 -6.30
N GLY A 66 -1.53 -7.94 -5.41
CA GLY A 66 -0.43 -8.82 -5.74
C GLY A 66 0.64 -8.11 -6.57
N ILE A 67 1.79 -8.74 -6.72
CA ILE A 67 2.93 -8.25 -7.50
C ILE A 67 3.80 -9.42 -7.95
N GLY A 68 4.45 -9.30 -9.10
CA GLY A 68 5.18 -10.40 -9.72
C GLY A 68 4.28 -11.38 -10.48
N LYS A 69 4.86 -12.20 -11.33
CA LYS A 69 4.14 -13.18 -12.17
C LYS A 69 3.65 -14.40 -11.39
N GLU A 70 4.40 -14.82 -10.37
CA GLU A 70 4.13 -16.03 -9.61
C GLU A 70 4.13 -15.75 -8.11
N ARG A 71 3.18 -16.36 -7.39
CA ARG A 71 3.10 -16.26 -5.93
C ARG A 71 4.37 -16.79 -5.27
N GLY A 72 4.97 -15.99 -4.40
CA GLY A 72 6.15 -16.36 -3.61
C GLY A 72 7.46 -16.43 -4.43
N LYS A 73 7.45 -15.94 -5.68
CA LYS A 73 8.64 -15.87 -6.56
C LYS A 73 9.14 -14.44 -6.79
N GLN A 74 8.62 -13.48 -6.04
CA GLN A 74 9.06 -12.08 -6.14
C GLN A 74 10.54 -11.96 -5.77
N ASP A 75 11.32 -11.30 -6.60
CA ASP A 75 12.68 -10.90 -6.27
C ASP A 75 12.66 -9.62 -5.42
N TRP A 76 12.52 -9.79 -4.11
CA TRP A 76 12.53 -8.65 -3.17
C TRP A 76 13.88 -7.94 -3.06
N ASN A 77 14.94 -8.56 -3.58
CA ASN A 77 16.32 -8.06 -3.54
C ASN A 77 16.77 -7.43 -4.85
N GLY A 78 15.93 -7.49 -5.87
CA GLY A 78 16.15 -6.93 -7.20
C GLY A 78 14.94 -6.18 -7.73
N GLU A 79 14.62 -6.41 -9.00
CA GLU A 79 13.42 -5.85 -9.63
C GLU A 79 12.35 -6.92 -9.79
N ILE A 80 11.14 -6.62 -9.30
CA ILE A 80 9.99 -7.50 -9.46
C ILE A 80 9.45 -7.37 -10.88
N ASP A 81 9.27 -8.49 -11.54
CA ASP A 81 9.09 -8.62 -12.98
C ASP A 81 7.71 -8.23 -13.54
N TYR A 82 6.71 -8.04 -12.67
CA TYR A 82 5.34 -7.65 -13.07
C TYR A 82 4.65 -6.86 -11.96
N GLY A 83 4.16 -5.67 -12.25
CA GLY A 83 3.57 -4.80 -11.24
C GLY A 83 2.85 -3.59 -11.83
N PRO A 84 2.77 -2.47 -11.12
CA PRO A 84 2.07 -1.28 -11.58
C PRO A 84 2.50 -0.77 -12.96
N ARG A 85 3.79 -0.88 -13.30
CA ARG A 85 4.31 -0.42 -14.60
C ARG A 85 3.65 -1.13 -15.78
N GLU A 86 3.50 -2.44 -15.68
CA GLU A 86 2.96 -3.26 -16.78
C GLU A 86 1.45 -3.06 -16.99
N ILE A 87 0.77 -2.38 -16.09
CA ILE A 87 -0.66 -2.07 -16.19
C ILE A 87 -0.94 -0.57 -16.33
N GLY A 88 0.07 0.21 -16.73
CA GLY A 88 -0.10 1.59 -17.16
C GLY A 88 0.26 2.67 -16.13
N PHE A 89 1.02 2.37 -15.08
CA PHE A 89 1.54 3.38 -14.16
C PHE A 89 3.01 3.69 -14.44
N ASP A 90 3.29 4.93 -14.86
CA ASP A 90 4.66 5.41 -15.13
C ASP A 90 5.51 5.51 -13.86
N TYR A 91 4.86 5.81 -12.75
CA TYR A 91 5.47 5.92 -11.44
C TYR A 91 4.71 5.08 -10.41
N SER A 92 5.44 4.43 -9.52
CA SER A 92 4.83 3.78 -8.36
C SER A 92 5.68 3.94 -7.10
N TYR A 93 5.01 4.19 -5.97
CA TYR A 93 5.57 4.10 -4.62
C TYR A 93 4.55 3.42 -3.72
N ILE A 94 4.69 2.13 -3.54
CA ILE A 94 3.61 1.30 -2.99
C ILE A 94 4.05 0.44 -1.80
N MET A 95 3.06 0.09 -0.98
CA MET A 95 3.08 -1.04 -0.07
C MET A 95 2.48 -2.24 -0.81
N ALA A 96 3.18 -3.38 -0.87
CA ALA A 96 2.75 -4.54 -1.67
C ALA A 96 1.33 -5.02 -1.30
N ALA A 97 0.98 -5.01 -0.01
CA ALA A 97 -0.35 -5.34 0.49
C ALA A 97 -0.87 -4.26 1.44
N THR A 98 -0.90 -4.53 2.73
CA THR A 98 -1.45 -3.68 3.79
C THR A 98 -0.43 -3.55 4.92
N GLY A 99 -0.61 -2.59 5.82
CA GLY A 99 0.29 -2.38 6.96
C GLY A 99 0.42 -3.59 7.90
N ASP A 100 -0.59 -4.43 7.96
CA ASP A 100 -0.60 -5.65 8.79
C ASP A 100 0.07 -6.87 8.16
N ARG A 101 0.57 -6.76 6.92
CA ARG A 101 1.14 -7.89 6.14
C ARG A 101 2.59 -7.65 5.76
N VAL A 102 3.36 -8.75 5.79
CA VAL A 102 4.72 -8.73 5.23
C VAL A 102 4.68 -8.80 3.69
N PRO A 103 5.68 -8.24 2.96
CA PRO A 103 6.86 -7.52 3.49
C PRO A 103 6.53 -6.09 3.94
N CYS A 104 7.14 -5.68 5.05
CA CYS A 104 6.96 -4.35 5.62
C CYS A 104 7.95 -3.34 5.01
N VAL A 105 7.90 -3.18 3.69
CA VAL A 105 8.79 -2.30 2.92
C VAL A 105 8.03 -1.56 1.83
N TYR A 106 8.55 -0.40 1.43
CA TYR A 106 8.06 0.30 0.24
C TYR A 106 8.74 -0.22 -1.03
N LEU A 107 7.98 -0.23 -2.11
CA LEU A 107 8.47 -0.50 -3.45
C LEU A 107 8.35 0.78 -4.29
N LYS A 108 9.46 1.26 -4.82
CA LYS A 108 9.48 2.34 -5.81
C LYS A 108 9.81 1.73 -7.17
N ASN A 109 8.89 1.89 -8.12
CA ASN A 109 9.05 1.33 -9.47
C ASN A 109 9.52 -0.14 -9.43
N GLN A 110 8.81 -0.95 -8.62
CA GLN A 110 9.02 -2.39 -8.47
C GLN A 110 10.35 -2.82 -7.81
N ARG A 111 11.05 -1.89 -7.12
CA ARG A 111 12.25 -2.19 -6.32
C ARG A 111 12.05 -1.75 -4.87
N VAL A 112 12.55 -2.54 -3.94
CA VAL A 112 12.51 -2.17 -2.51
C VAL A 112 13.38 -0.93 -2.26
N VAL A 113 12.80 0.04 -1.57
CA VAL A 113 13.46 1.31 -1.24
C VAL A 113 14.44 1.11 -0.08
N ASN A 114 15.63 1.71 -0.17
CA ASN A 114 16.67 1.72 0.86
C ASN A 114 17.16 0.32 1.28
N LEU A 115 17.04 -0.68 0.43
CA LEU A 115 17.49 -2.03 0.74
C LEU A 115 19.00 -2.18 0.50
N ASP A 116 19.71 -2.60 1.51
CA ASP A 116 21.04 -3.22 1.39
C ASP A 116 20.86 -4.73 1.22
N ALA A 117 20.70 -5.16 -0.03
CA ALA A 117 20.41 -6.55 -0.36
C ALA A 117 21.59 -7.49 -0.10
N GLU A 118 22.82 -6.97 0.00
CA GLU A 118 24.00 -7.75 0.31
C GLU A 118 24.05 -8.16 1.80
N ASN A 119 23.77 -7.22 2.70
CA ASN A 119 23.86 -7.44 4.13
C ASN A 119 22.52 -7.80 4.80
N HIS A 120 21.41 -7.32 4.23
CA HIS A 120 20.06 -7.49 4.79
C HIS A 120 19.05 -8.01 3.74
N PRO A 121 19.34 -9.12 3.02
CA PRO A 121 18.43 -9.63 2.00
C PRO A 121 17.09 -9.99 2.59
N ILE A 122 16.02 -9.68 1.84
CA ILE A 122 14.65 -9.95 2.23
C ILE A 122 14.22 -11.32 1.75
N GLU A 123 13.64 -12.10 2.65
CA GLU A 123 12.85 -13.28 2.31
C GLU A 123 11.46 -13.18 2.94
N VAL A 124 10.44 -13.65 2.21
CA VAL A 124 9.04 -13.59 2.60
C VAL A 124 8.38 -14.95 2.43
N SER A 125 7.61 -15.38 3.43
CA SER A 125 6.84 -16.62 3.40
C SER A 125 5.44 -16.38 4.00
N TYR A 126 4.44 -17.09 3.48
CA TYR A 126 3.09 -17.14 4.03
C TYR A 126 2.71 -18.56 4.49
N THR A 127 3.66 -19.46 4.50
CA THR A 127 3.45 -20.86 4.89
C THR A 127 4.36 -21.33 6.02
N THR A 128 5.60 -20.82 6.07
CA THR A 128 6.62 -21.34 6.97
C THR A 128 7.41 -20.20 7.61
N PRO A 129 7.58 -20.17 8.93
CA PRO A 129 8.46 -19.22 9.60
C PRO A 129 9.93 -19.45 9.26
N PHE A 130 10.73 -18.40 9.38
CA PHE A 130 12.18 -18.48 9.21
C PHE A 130 12.85 -18.85 10.53
N PRO A 131 13.81 -19.81 10.55
CA PRO A 131 14.53 -20.16 11.77
C PRO A 131 15.24 -18.95 12.37
N GLY A 132 15.07 -18.75 13.68
CA GLY A 132 15.71 -17.66 14.43
C GLY A 132 14.98 -16.31 14.37
N GLU A 133 13.98 -16.16 13.54
CA GLU A 133 13.15 -14.96 13.53
C GLU A 133 12.08 -15.03 14.62
N PRO A 134 11.87 -13.94 15.39
CA PRO A 134 10.91 -13.95 16.49
C PRO A 134 9.46 -13.98 15.99
N LEU A 135 8.66 -14.81 16.63
CA LEU A 135 7.22 -14.87 16.40
C LEU A 135 6.47 -14.32 17.62
N ASP A 136 5.34 -13.69 17.36
CA ASP A 136 4.46 -13.11 18.37
C ASP A 136 4.18 -14.08 19.54
N LYS A 137 3.74 -15.30 19.25
CA LYS A 137 3.38 -16.31 20.24
C LYS A 137 4.54 -16.70 21.18
N ASP A 138 5.78 -16.61 20.70
CA ASP A 138 6.97 -17.02 21.41
C ASP A 138 7.71 -15.83 22.07
N HIS A 139 7.49 -14.61 21.56
CA HIS A 139 8.18 -13.38 21.96
C HIS A 139 7.25 -12.18 22.16
N PRO A 140 6.21 -12.28 23.02
CA PRO A 140 5.26 -11.17 23.23
C PRO A 140 5.92 -9.91 23.82
N GLU A 141 7.08 -10.04 24.45
CA GLU A 141 7.88 -8.92 24.98
C GLU A 141 8.43 -8.00 23.87
N LEU A 142 8.53 -8.48 22.64
CA LEU A 142 8.97 -7.69 21.49
C LEU A 142 7.86 -6.85 20.85
N LEU A 143 6.62 -7.01 21.30
CA LEU A 143 5.48 -6.21 20.85
C LEU A 143 5.45 -4.87 21.58
N THR A 144 6.40 -3.99 21.24
CA THR A 144 6.64 -2.72 21.94
C THR A 144 5.73 -1.58 21.50
N VAL A 145 5.12 -1.68 20.32
CA VAL A 145 4.26 -0.63 19.77
C VAL A 145 2.78 -0.91 20.03
N MET A 146 2.34 -2.13 19.81
CA MET A 146 0.95 -2.53 20.10
C MET A 146 0.85 -4.03 20.37
N LYS A 147 -0.18 -4.39 21.12
CA LYS A 147 -0.55 -5.80 21.33
C LYS A 147 -1.08 -6.40 20.02
N PRO A 148 -0.97 -7.74 19.83
CA PRO A 148 -1.49 -8.40 18.65
C PRO A 148 -3.00 -8.18 18.53
N SER A 149 -3.46 -8.01 17.30
CA SER A 149 -4.88 -8.06 16.99
C SER A 149 -5.25 -9.44 16.45
N HIS A 150 -6.55 -9.71 16.36
CA HIS A 150 -7.05 -10.99 15.89
C HIS A 150 -6.48 -11.40 14.52
N GLY A 151 -5.84 -12.56 14.43
CA GLY A 151 -5.26 -13.11 13.22
C GLY A 151 -3.93 -12.47 12.76
N HIS A 152 -3.35 -11.57 13.55
CA HIS A 152 -2.05 -10.96 13.30
C HIS A 152 -1.07 -11.46 14.36
N ASP A 153 -0.57 -12.68 14.19
CA ASP A 153 0.14 -13.45 15.22
C ASP A 153 1.37 -14.19 14.68
N GLN A 154 2.01 -13.66 13.62
CA GLN A 154 3.14 -14.33 12.98
C GLN A 154 4.44 -13.55 13.16
N ALA A 155 4.99 -12.94 12.12
CA ALA A 155 6.25 -12.20 12.25
C ALA A 155 6.08 -10.92 13.08
N ILE A 156 7.11 -10.57 13.86
CA ILE A 156 7.19 -9.27 14.54
C ILE A 156 8.10 -8.36 13.71
N VAL A 157 7.57 -7.23 13.27
CA VAL A 157 8.34 -6.20 12.56
C VAL A 157 8.10 -4.86 13.21
N ASN A 158 9.19 -4.22 13.69
CA ASN A 158 9.16 -2.93 14.38
C ASN A 158 8.11 -2.87 15.51
N GLY A 159 8.14 -3.89 16.39
CA GLY A 159 7.28 -3.95 17.57
C GLY A 159 5.81 -4.24 17.32
N ILE A 160 5.47 -4.73 16.13
CA ILE A 160 4.09 -5.03 15.72
C ILE A 160 4.03 -6.42 15.09
N SER A 161 3.03 -7.20 15.48
CA SER A 161 2.75 -8.51 14.91
C SER A 161 2.08 -8.39 13.53
N ARG A 162 2.49 -9.24 12.59
CA ARG A 162 2.06 -9.20 11.19
C ARG A 162 1.44 -10.52 10.75
N ILE A 163 0.78 -10.48 9.59
CA ILE A 163 0.38 -11.67 8.84
C ILE A 163 1.52 -12.02 7.88
N GLY A 164 1.96 -13.28 7.93
CA GLY A 164 3.10 -13.79 7.16
C GLY A 164 4.41 -13.71 7.93
N TYR A 165 5.46 -14.23 7.31
CA TYR A 165 6.80 -14.33 7.86
C TYR A 165 7.77 -13.60 6.96
N MET A 166 8.71 -12.88 7.54
CA MET A 166 9.82 -12.26 6.80
C MET A 166 11.09 -12.25 7.63
N LYS A 167 12.21 -12.17 6.94
CA LYS A 167 13.50 -11.84 7.55
C LYS A 167 14.25 -10.82 6.69
N GLY A 168 15.25 -10.18 7.27
CA GLY A 168 16.03 -9.15 6.58
C GLY A 168 15.32 -7.80 6.46
N GLY A 169 15.73 -7.03 5.48
CA GLY A 169 15.20 -5.69 5.19
C GLY A 169 15.99 -4.55 5.84
N GLY A 170 16.52 -4.73 7.04
CA GLY A 170 17.32 -3.68 7.71
C GLY A 170 16.63 -2.30 7.65
N ASP A 171 17.33 -1.28 7.15
CA ASP A 171 16.83 0.10 7.04
C ASP A 171 15.70 0.28 5.99
N ALA A 172 15.41 -0.74 5.19
CA ALA A 172 14.27 -0.71 4.27
C ALA A 172 12.93 -0.93 4.97
N LEU A 173 12.92 -1.48 6.19
CA LEU A 173 11.69 -1.71 6.96
C LEU A 173 11.04 -0.38 7.34
N TRP A 174 9.75 -0.22 7.01
CA TRP A 174 9.03 0.99 7.43
C TRP A 174 8.77 1.03 8.93
N HIS A 175 8.63 2.24 9.45
CA HIS A 175 8.05 2.52 10.76
C HIS A 175 6.59 2.95 10.56
N ASP A 176 5.66 2.30 11.23
CA ASP A 176 4.22 2.45 10.96
C ASP A 176 3.71 3.88 11.16
N GLU A 177 4.21 4.58 12.17
CA GLU A 177 3.87 5.99 12.42
C GLU A 177 4.25 6.95 11.27
N ASN A 178 5.15 6.53 10.39
CA ASN A 178 5.63 7.34 9.27
C ASN A 178 4.99 6.97 7.93
N ILE A 179 4.13 5.95 7.87
CA ILE A 179 3.55 5.47 6.60
C ILE A 179 2.77 6.59 5.89
N ALA A 180 1.87 7.28 6.61
CA ALA A 180 1.07 8.34 6.03
C ALA A 180 1.94 9.48 5.47
N ASP A 181 2.97 9.89 6.20
CA ASP A 181 3.89 10.94 5.77
C ASP A 181 4.66 10.52 4.53
N SER A 182 5.17 9.29 4.50
CA SER A 182 5.95 8.76 3.38
C SER A 182 5.13 8.70 2.09
N ILE A 183 3.96 8.07 2.11
CA ILE A 183 3.12 7.95 0.91
C ILE A 183 2.57 9.30 0.46
N THR A 184 2.19 10.18 1.41
CA THR A 184 1.69 11.52 1.09
C THR A 184 2.79 12.39 0.45
N ALA A 185 4.02 12.32 0.93
CA ALA A 185 5.14 13.05 0.33
C ALA A 185 5.37 12.63 -1.14
N HIS A 186 5.29 11.35 -1.45
CA HIS A 186 5.43 10.84 -2.82
C HIS A 186 4.24 11.24 -3.72
N ALA A 187 3.02 11.26 -3.19
CA ALA A 187 1.85 11.76 -3.92
C ALA A 187 1.98 13.25 -4.24
N VAL A 188 2.37 14.07 -3.26
CA VAL A 188 2.60 15.50 -3.42
C VAL A 188 3.75 15.80 -4.40
N SER A 189 4.86 15.05 -4.31
CA SER A 189 5.99 15.19 -5.24
C SER A 189 5.56 14.92 -6.67
N PHE A 190 4.84 13.82 -6.91
CA PHE A 190 4.33 13.48 -8.23
C PHE A 190 3.44 14.58 -8.82
N ILE A 191 2.52 15.17 -8.03
CA ILE A 191 1.67 16.27 -8.46
C ILE A 191 2.52 17.49 -8.88
N LYS A 192 3.50 17.88 -8.04
CA LYS A 192 4.35 19.04 -8.29
C LYS A 192 5.27 18.85 -9.50
N GLU A 193 5.81 17.65 -9.69
CA GLU A 193 6.65 17.30 -10.83
C GLU A 193 5.88 17.32 -12.16
N ASN A 194 4.56 17.10 -12.10
CA ASN A 194 3.68 17.06 -13.27
C ASN A 194 2.79 18.30 -13.42
N LYS A 195 3.16 19.43 -12.84
CA LYS A 195 2.36 20.66 -12.88
C LYS A 195 1.99 21.15 -14.28
N ASP A 196 2.81 20.84 -15.28
CA ASP A 196 2.64 21.25 -16.68
C ASP A 196 2.12 20.13 -17.59
N ASN A 197 1.81 18.96 -17.02
CA ASN A 197 1.29 17.78 -17.73
C ASN A 197 -0.05 17.36 -17.17
N PRO A 198 -0.95 16.78 -17.99
CA PRO A 198 -2.09 16.08 -17.45
C PRO A 198 -1.60 14.85 -16.66
N PHE A 199 -2.22 14.57 -15.51
CA PHE A 199 -1.83 13.43 -14.69
C PHE A 199 -3.03 12.67 -14.14
N PHE A 200 -2.83 11.38 -13.89
CA PHE A 200 -3.71 10.50 -13.14
C PHE A 200 -2.95 9.94 -11.94
N LEU A 201 -3.43 10.24 -10.74
CA LEU A 201 -2.87 9.73 -9.49
C LEU A 201 -3.86 8.79 -8.81
N TYR A 202 -3.51 7.51 -8.69
CA TYR A 202 -4.17 6.56 -7.81
C TYR A 202 -3.47 6.60 -6.43
N PHE A 203 -4.12 7.26 -5.46
CA PHE A 203 -3.58 7.41 -4.10
C PHE A 203 -4.35 6.51 -3.13
N GLY A 204 -3.80 5.33 -2.85
CA GLY A 204 -4.33 4.39 -1.87
C GLY A 204 -3.74 4.62 -0.48
N THR A 205 -4.43 5.32 0.39
CA THR A 205 -3.94 5.50 1.77
C THR A 205 -3.93 4.16 2.52
N ASN A 206 -3.02 4.02 3.51
CA ASN A 206 -3.05 2.89 4.43
C ASN A 206 -4.13 3.10 5.51
N ASP A 207 -4.32 4.35 5.94
CA ASP A 207 -5.35 4.70 6.91
C ASP A 207 -6.76 4.48 6.31
N ILE A 208 -7.65 3.97 7.09
CA ILE A 208 -7.63 3.68 8.53
C ILE A 208 -7.48 2.17 8.83
N HIS A 209 -6.78 1.43 7.97
CA HIS A 209 -6.56 -0.01 8.14
C HIS A 209 -5.68 -0.29 9.37
N VAL A 210 -5.83 -1.49 9.93
CA VAL A 210 -4.92 -1.99 10.98
C VAL A 210 -3.53 -2.30 10.40
N PRO A 211 -2.45 -2.21 11.22
CA PRO A 211 -2.38 -1.65 12.56
C PRO A 211 -2.58 -0.14 12.53
N ARG A 212 -3.33 0.39 13.50
CA ARG A 212 -3.57 1.83 13.61
C ARG A 212 -2.50 2.44 14.51
N VAL A 213 -1.44 2.94 13.89
CA VAL A 213 -0.29 3.57 14.55
C VAL A 213 -0.14 4.98 13.98
N PRO A 214 -1.04 5.91 14.34
CA PRO A 214 -0.96 7.28 13.85
C PRO A 214 0.32 7.95 14.33
N HIS A 215 0.86 8.83 13.50
CA HIS A 215 2.02 9.64 13.86
C HIS A 215 1.77 10.38 15.18
N PRO A 216 2.77 10.55 16.07
CA PRO A 216 2.61 11.16 17.39
C PRO A 216 1.88 12.51 17.41
N ARG A 217 1.98 13.31 16.34
CA ARG A 217 1.24 14.59 16.22
C ARG A 217 -0.28 14.43 16.19
N PHE A 218 -0.81 13.24 15.87
CA PHE A 218 -2.25 12.95 15.84
C PHE A 218 -2.70 12.13 17.06
N THR A 219 -1.78 11.48 17.75
CA THR A 219 -2.09 10.60 18.90
C THR A 219 -2.83 11.35 19.98
N GLY A 220 -4.01 10.86 20.36
CA GLY A 220 -4.90 11.45 21.39
C GLY A 220 -5.67 12.69 20.92
N LYS A 221 -5.53 13.14 19.67
CA LYS A 221 -6.15 14.40 19.21
C LYS A 221 -7.63 14.26 18.88
N SER A 222 -8.08 13.07 18.48
CA SER A 222 -9.48 12.85 18.15
C SER A 222 -10.38 12.70 19.38
N GLY A 223 -9.84 12.31 20.52
CA GLY A 223 -10.60 11.86 21.68
C GLY A 223 -11.34 10.53 21.49
N MET A 224 -11.12 9.85 20.34
CA MET A 224 -11.81 8.61 19.95
C MET A 224 -10.85 7.42 19.82
N GLY A 225 -9.67 7.51 20.44
CA GLY A 225 -8.63 6.47 20.40
C GLY A 225 -7.94 6.34 19.05
N PRO A 226 -7.07 5.32 18.87
CA PRO A 226 -6.23 5.20 17.69
C PRO A 226 -6.98 5.19 16.35
N ARG A 227 -8.21 4.71 16.33
CA ARG A 227 -9.05 4.73 15.10
C ARG A 227 -9.43 6.15 14.70
N GLY A 228 -9.87 6.97 15.66
CA GLY A 228 -10.19 8.38 15.41
C GLY A 228 -8.94 9.18 15.04
N ASP A 229 -7.82 8.90 15.70
CA ASP A 229 -6.54 9.55 15.39
C ASP A 229 -6.06 9.20 13.97
N ALA A 230 -6.24 7.97 13.53
CA ALA A 230 -5.96 7.55 12.15
C ALA A 230 -6.89 8.23 11.12
N ILE A 231 -8.14 8.53 11.48
CA ILE A 231 -9.04 9.33 10.63
C ILE A 231 -8.53 10.77 10.49
N LEU A 232 -8.05 11.39 11.57
CA LEU A 232 -7.42 12.71 11.48
C LEU A 232 -6.17 12.70 10.60
N GLN A 233 -5.37 11.64 10.68
CA GLN A 233 -4.20 11.45 9.82
C GLN A 233 -4.58 11.27 8.35
N PHE A 234 -5.64 10.51 8.06
CA PHE A 234 -6.19 10.36 6.71
C PHE A 234 -6.65 11.72 6.15
N ASP A 235 -7.43 12.48 6.92
CA ASP A 235 -7.89 13.82 6.54
C ASP A 235 -6.71 14.75 6.23
N TRP A 236 -5.66 14.70 7.06
CA TRP A 236 -4.43 15.44 6.80
C TRP A 236 -3.79 15.04 5.46
N SER A 237 -3.68 13.74 5.16
CA SER A 237 -3.10 13.26 3.89
C SER A 237 -3.88 13.76 2.67
N VAL A 238 -5.22 13.72 2.74
CA VAL A 238 -6.10 14.29 1.71
C VAL A 238 -5.89 15.79 1.57
N GLY A 239 -5.81 16.50 2.70
CA GLY A 239 -5.53 17.95 2.71
C GLY A 239 -4.21 18.31 2.04
N GLN A 240 -3.15 17.52 2.23
CA GLN A 240 -1.86 17.74 1.56
C GLN A 240 -1.96 17.57 0.04
N VAL A 241 -2.68 16.57 -0.44
CA VAL A 241 -2.91 16.36 -1.88
C VAL A 241 -3.71 17.51 -2.48
N VAL A 242 -4.81 17.92 -1.83
CA VAL A 242 -5.62 19.08 -2.27
C VAL A 242 -4.78 20.35 -2.30
N GLN A 243 -3.97 20.58 -1.27
CA GLN A 243 -3.07 21.73 -1.20
C GLN A 243 -2.02 21.73 -2.32
N ALA A 244 -1.46 20.56 -2.66
CA ALA A 244 -0.51 20.44 -3.76
C ALA A 244 -1.14 20.81 -5.12
N VAL A 245 -2.38 20.40 -5.38
CA VAL A 245 -3.12 20.78 -6.58
C VAL A 245 -3.33 22.30 -6.66
N LYS A 246 -3.65 22.94 -5.52
CA LYS A 246 -3.75 24.41 -5.41
C LYS A 246 -2.43 25.11 -5.70
N GLU A 247 -1.36 24.62 -5.09
CA GLU A 247 -0.02 25.22 -5.23
C GLU A 247 0.48 25.20 -6.68
N ILE A 248 0.08 24.22 -7.49
CA ILE A 248 0.40 24.19 -8.93
C ILE A 248 -0.62 24.94 -9.79
N GLY A 249 -1.66 25.57 -9.21
CA GLY A 249 -2.66 26.36 -9.91
C GLY A 249 -3.62 25.55 -10.77
N GLN A 250 -3.91 24.29 -10.42
CA GLN A 250 -4.74 23.38 -11.21
C GLN A 250 -6.08 23.03 -10.54
N GLU A 251 -6.56 23.78 -9.56
CA GLU A 251 -7.81 23.49 -8.85
C GLU A 251 -9.01 23.38 -9.77
N GLU A 252 -9.17 24.34 -10.69
CA GLU A 252 -10.31 24.40 -11.61
C GLU A 252 -10.22 23.37 -12.75
N ASN A 253 -9.07 22.70 -12.89
CA ASN A 253 -8.79 21.74 -13.97
C ASN A 253 -8.48 20.33 -13.44
N THR A 254 -8.76 20.06 -12.17
CA THR A 254 -8.50 18.76 -11.53
C THR A 254 -9.76 18.19 -10.90
N ILE A 255 -10.10 16.96 -11.23
CA ILE A 255 -11.15 16.20 -10.56
C ILE A 255 -10.51 15.40 -9.43
N ILE A 256 -10.96 15.65 -8.19
CA ILE A 256 -10.56 14.89 -7.01
C ILE A 256 -11.71 13.97 -6.60
N ILE A 257 -11.46 12.67 -6.57
CA ILE A 257 -12.43 11.65 -6.15
C ILE A 257 -11.94 11.04 -4.84
N ILE A 258 -12.75 11.16 -3.78
CA ILE A 258 -12.48 10.55 -2.49
C ILE A 258 -13.48 9.43 -2.28
N THR A 259 -12.99 8.22 -2.04
CA THR A 259 -13.82 7.03 -1.84
C THR A 259 -13.16 6.05 -0.87
N SER A 260 -13.92 5.07 -0.42
CA SER A 260 -13.37 3.92 0.32
C SER A 260 -13.48 2.66 -0.53
N ASP A 261 -12.48 1.76 -0.42
CA ASP A 261 -12.49 0.48 -1.12
C ASP A 261 -13.45 -0.55 -0.47
N ASN A 262 -13.76 -0.39 0.82
CA ASN A 262 -14.74 -1.20 1.55
C ASN A 262 -15.26 -0.45 2.78
N GLY A 263 -16.28 -1.02 3.41
CA GLY A 263 -16.83 -0.51 4.66
C GLY A 263 -15.90 -0.70 5.86
N PRO A 264 -16.28 -0.14 7.03
CA PRO A 264 -15.51 -0.30 8.25
C PRO A 264 -15.52 -1.75 8.75
N VAL A 265 -14.42 -2.16 9.40
CA VAL A 265 -14.27 -3.45 10.11
C VAL A 265 -14.26 -3.19 11.59
#